data_3ba8a11cafa0f6ac6070f1048df1220b
#
_entry.id   3ba8a11cafa0f6ac6070f1048df1220b
#
_cell.length_a   1.000
_cell.length_b   1.000
_cell.length_c   1.000
_cell.angle_alpha   90.00
_cell.angle_beta   90.00
_cell.angle_gamma   90.00
#
_symmetry.space_group_name_H-M   'P 1'
#
loop_
_entity.id
_entity.type
_entity.pdbx_description
1 polymer ?
#
loop_
_entity_poly.entity_id
_entity_poly.type
_entity_poly.pdbx_seq_one_letter_code
_entity_poly.pdbx_strand_id
1 'polypeptide(L)'
;MDTAVADSYKVTKRQITFTRGTSGQAVDKDALYERITDAVDDGDYETVIAAPMKDSEPKALDIDKVYKKVYTKAKDATLDPKNNYAIVASTTGISFDKKEAAAAIEGLEEGESKSISLKLTTADITTQNLTKNLFKDRLGTYSTNVVGTAARINNVRLASQHCNNTILLPGETFSYNGVVGQRTAARGFQEAGAYLNGKTVQELGGGICQVSSTLYCATVLSNLEIVHRENHMFESTYVPLGLDATVSWGAPDYVFKNNTKYPIKVVAGYANGVCTCEIWGTKTDNITVKFVNEVLSRNPYKTVTVKDSTKPVGYSAVTEEGENGSRVQTYRELYDGNGKLISRTKESFSVYTRRDQVVTVGAKKAETKKKKDKTEKKDKKKTDKKKKTDQTAG
;
A
#
# COMPACT_ATOMS: atom_id res chain seq x y z
N MET A 1 42.98 49.74 8.33
CA MET A 1 42.09 48.70 8.86
C MET A 1 40.86 49.38 9.39
N ASP A 2 39.67 48.79 9.19
CA ASP A 2 38.45 49.25 9.85
C ASP A 2 38.40 48.72 11.25
N THR A 3 38.19 49.58 12.25
CA THR A 3 38.14 49.20 13.67
C THR A 3 36.70 49.12 14.20
N ALA A 4 35.68 49.45 13.36
CA ALA A 4 34.29 49.27 13.74
C ALA A 4 33.95 47.80 13.97
N VAL A 5 33.18 47.54 15.01
CA VAL A 5 32.68 46.20 15.31
C VAL A 5 31.25 46.11 14.83
N ALA A 6 30.96 45.11 13.97
CA ALA A 6 29.62 44.87 13.43
C ALA A 6 28.61 44.44 14.50
N ASP A 7 27.34 44.72 14.27
CA ASP A 7 26.25 44.13 15.04
C ASP A 7 26.36 42.58 15.03
N SER A 8 26.03 41.94 16.13
CA SER A 8 26.13 40.50 16.26
C SER A 8 24.90 39.86 16.96
N TYR A 9 24.79 38.55 16.92
CA TYR A 9 23.76 37.84 17.64
C TYR A 9 24.23 36.49 18.16
N LYS A 10 23.63 36.04 19.27
CA LYS A 10 23.86 34.72 19.88
C LYS A 10 22.55 34.04 20.13
N VAL A 11 22.44 32.77 19.70
CA VAL A 11 21.25 31.95 19.91
C VAL A 11 21.48 30.96 21.05
N THR A 12 20.51 30.87 21.93
CA THR A 12 20.43 29.86 22.98
C THR A 12 19.22 28.96 22.76
N LYS A 13 18.94 28.02 23.68
CA LYS A 13 17.78 27.14 23.57
C LYS A 13 16.42 27.87 23.53
N ARG A 14 16.30 29.06 24.10
CA ARG A 14 15.01 29.77 24.28
C ARG A 14 15.03 31.23 23.87
N GLN A 15 16.18 31.80 23.59
CA GLN A 15 16.35 33.22 23.34
C GLN A 15 17.36 33.45 22.21
N ILE A 16 17.19 34.56 21.51
CA ILE A 16 18.20 35.16 20.66
C ILE A 16 18.58 36.50 21.27
N THR A 17 19.87 36.71 21.47
CA THR A 17 20.43 37.96 22.03
C THR A 17 21.11 38.70 20.87
N PHE A 18 20.73 39.95 20.66
CA PHE A 18 21.35 40.86 19.72
C PHE A 18 22.28 41.78 20.46
N THR A 19 23.43 42.11 19.87
CA THR A 19 24.40 43.05 20.45
C THR A 19 24.68 44.08 19.38
N ARG A 20 24.53 45.36 19.75
CA ARG A 20 24.88 46.50 18.90
C ARG A 20 26.40 46.58 18.77
N GLY A 21 26.86 46.77 17.54
CA GLY A 21 28.28 46.99 17.28
C GLY A 21 28.77 48.33 17.83
N THR A 22 30.05 48.60 17.69
CA THR A 22 30.66 49.84 18.09
C THR A 22 31.27 50.54 16.90
N SER A 23 31.12 51.86 16.84
CA SER A 23 31.78 52.71 15.83
C SER A 23 33.29 52.61 15.96
N GLY A 24 33.97 52.86 14.88
CA GLY A 24 35.44 52.79 14.79
C GLY A 24 35.97 53.81 13.78
N GLN A 25 37.20 53.57 13.39
CA GLN A 25 37.88 54.40 12.38
C GLN A 25 38.27 53.50 11.18
N ALA A 26 38.05 54.01 9.97
CA ALA A 26 38.50 53.36 8.76
C ALA A 26 39.36 54.32 7.91
N VAL A 27 40.24 53.77 7.11
CA VAL A 27 41.01 54.60 6.17
C VAL A 27 40.06 55.26 5.16
N ASP A 28 40.14 56.58 5.06
CA ASP A 28 39.48 57.33 4.01
C ASP A 28 40.23 57.12 2.69
N LYS A 29 39.72 56.18 1.87
CA LYS A 29 40.38 55.82 0.63
C LYS A 29 40.36 56.90 -0.39
N ASP A 30 39.34 57.75 -0.41
CA ASP A 30 39.20 58.80 -1.36
C ASP A 30 40.18 59.93 -1.02
N ALA A 31 40.24 60.37 0.24
CA ALA A 31 41.22 61.33 0.73
C ALA A 31 42.67 60.81 0.64
N LEU A 32 42.86 59.48 0.83
CA LEU A 32 44.20 58.87 0.66
C LEU A 32 44.60 58.87 -0.81
N TYR A 33 43.66 58.55 -1.71
CA TYR A 33 43.90 58.60 -3.16
C TYR A 33 44.28 59.99 -3.63
N GLU A 34 43.56 61.05 -3.22
CA GLU A 34 43.87 62.44 -3.52
C GLU A 34 45.30 62.81 -3.04
N ARG A 35 45.64 62.50 -1.79
CA ARG A 35 47.00 62.83 -1.30
C ARG A 35 48.11 62.08 -2.05
N ILE A 36 47.85 60.81 -2.48
CA ILE A 36 48.82 60.08 -3.28
C ILE A 36 48.92 60.69 -4.67
N THR A 37 47.82 61.10 -5.28
CA THR A 37 47.81 61.78 -6.64
C THR A 37 48.54 63.08 -6.58
N ASP A 38 48.25 63.91 -5.59
CA ASP A 38 48.93 65.22 -5.40
C ASP A 38 50.45 65.05 -5.25
N ALA A 39 50.89 64.09 -4.41
CA ALA A 39 52.31 63.81 -4.24
C ALA A 39 52.98 63.33 -5.52
N VAL A 40 52.29 62.49 -6.34
CA VAL A 40 52.77 62.03 -7.65
C VAL A 40 52.87 63.21 -8.65
N ASP A 41 51.88 64.11 -8.70
CA ASP A 41 51.85 65.23 -9.59
C ASP A 41 52.92 66.27 -9.20
N ASP A 42 53.22 66.42 -7.90
CA ASP A 42 54.30 67.29 -7.44
C ASP A 42 55.69 66.65 -7.55
N GLY A 43 55.79 65.37 -7.96
CA GLY A 43 57.05 64.62 -8.08
C GLY A 43 57.67 64.24 -6.74
N ASP A 44 56.92 64.30 -5.66
CA ASP A 44 57.35 63.88 -4.30
C ASP A 44 57.16 62.41 -4.05
N TYR A 45 58.19 61.61 -4.26
CA TYR A 45 58.22 60.20 -4.09
C TYR A 45 58.84 59.73 -2.75
N GLU A 46 59.25 60.71 -1.90
CA GLU A 46 60.00 60.44 -0.71
C GLU A 46 59.16 60.68 0.56
N THR A 47 58.12 61.49 0.49
CA THR A 47 57.27 61.74 1.64
C THR A 47 56.35 60.59 2.02
N VAL A 48 56.42 60.18 3.29
CA VAL A 48 55.50 59.15 3.83
C VAL A 48 54.11 59.76 3.99
N ILE A 49 53.16 59.32 3.21
CA ILE A 49 51.77 59.74 3.27
C ILE A 49 51.05 59.00 4.40
N ALA A 50 50.73 59.73 5.51
CA ALA A 50 49.87 59.17 6.55
C ALA A 50 48.45 58.95 6.01
N ALA A 51 47.94 57.72 6.19
CA ALA A 51 46.57 57.39 5.74
C ALA A 51 45.53 58.22 6.53
N PRO A 52 44.72 59.05 5.87
CA PRO A 52 43.65 59.78 6.53
C PRO A 52 42.60 58.78 7.02
N MET A 53 42.08 59.05 8.21
CA MET A 53 41.06 58.23 8.85
C MET A 53 39.74 58.96 8.86
N LYS A 54 38.63 58.16 8.70
CA LYS A 54 37.26 58.66 8.87
C LYS A 54 36.48 57.75 9.76
N ASP A 55 35.43 58.26 10.37
CA ASP A 55 34.53 57.48 11.20
C ASP A 55 33.87 56.35 10.39
N SER A 56 33.80 55.21 10.98
CA SER A 56 33.19 54.00 10.43
C SER A 56 32.09 53.51 11.35
N GLU A 57 30.89 53.46 10.82
CA GLU A 57 29.73 52.96 11.55
C GLU A 57 29.71 51.42 11.60
N PRO A 58 29.13 50.84 12.68
CA PRO A 58 28.98 49.40 12.78
C PRO A 58 28.09 48.87 11.64
N LYS A 59 28.53 47.78 11.04
CA LYS A 59 27.72 47.11 9.99
C LYS A 59 26.47 46.46 10.63
N ALA A 60 25.30 46.94 10.24
CA ALA A 60 24.00 46.49 10.72
C ALA A 60 23.73 45.06 10.36
N LEU A 61 23.02 44.32 11.24
CA LEU A 61 22.50 43.00 10.99
C LEU A 61 21.32 43.04 10.01
N ASP A 62 21.35 42.14 9.01
CA ASP A 62 20.23 41.85 8.16
C ASP A 62 19.34 40.82 8.89
N ILE A 63 18.24 41.28 9.49
CA ILE A 63 17.31 40.45 10.29
C ILE A 63 16.71 39.34 9.45
N ASP A 64 16.48 39.52 8.15
CA ASP A 64 15.96 38.45 7.28
C ASP A 64 16.98 37.34 7.08
N LYS A 65 18.25 37.68 6.95
CA LYS A 65 19.33 36.69 6.91
C LYS A 65 19.50 35.96 8.23
N VAL A 66 19.42 36.68 9.35
CA VAL A 66 19.45 36.08 10.69
C VAL A 66 18.27 35.11 10.86
N TYR A 67 17.06 35.55 10.49
CA TYR A 67 15.85 34.72 10.58
C TYR A 67 16.02 33.43 9.77
N LYS A 68 16.46 33.50 8.52
CA LYS A 68 16.70 32.33 7.66
C LYS A 68 17.68 31.32 8.24
N LYS A 69 18.69 31.77 9.00
CA LYS A 69 19.68 30.92 9.67
C LYS A 69 19.13 30.25 10.94
N VAL A 70 18.24 30.91 11.66
CA VAL A 70 17.68 30.46 12.94
C VAL A 70 16.41 29.65 12.74
N TYR A 71 15.60 29.99 11.74
CA TYR A 71 14.32 29.35 11.47
C TYR A 71 14.50 27.86 11.20
N THR A 72 13.74 27.05 11.95
CA THR A 72 13.62 25.62 11.73
C THR A 72 12.14 25.26 11.70
N LYS A 73 11.68 24.55 10.67
CA LYS A 73 10.32 24.03 10.61
C LYS A 73 10.19 22.83 11.54
N ALA A 74 9.10 22.74 12.32
CA ALA A 74 8.78 21.55 13.06
C ALA A 74 8.58 20.36 12.10
N LYS A 75 9.10 19.20 12.46
CA LYS A 75 8.93 17.96 11.70
C LYS A 75 8.56 16.83 12.65
N ASP A 76 7.57 16.04 12.25
CA ASP A 76 7.15 14.87 12.98
C ASP A 76 8.22 13.76 12.95
N ALA A 77 8.25 12.97 14.02
CA ALA A 77 8.98 11.71 14.01
C ALA A 77 8.34 10.75 13.01
N THR A 78 9.16 10.00 12.29
CA THR A 78 8.73 9.01 11.30
C THR A 78 9.65 7.79 11.30
N LEU A 79 9.48 6.88 10.35
CA LEU A 79 10.37 5.75 10.14
C LEU A 79 11.15 5.93 8.85
N ASP A 80 12.38 5.42 8.79
CA ASP A 80 13.21 5.41 7.58
C ASP A 80 13.15 4.04 6.88
N PRO A 81 12.44 3.89 5.74
CA PRO A 81 12.36 2.62 5.03
C PRO A 81 13.71 2.11 4.54
N LYS A 82 14.67 3.01 4.30
CA LYS A 82 16.01 2.65 3.82
C LYS A 82 16.92 2.13 4.93
N ASN A 83 16.57 2.42 6.18
CA ASN A 83 17.33 2.01 7.36
C ASN A 83 16.47 1.08 8.24
N ASN A 84 15.92 0.02 7.65
CA ASN A 84 15.11 -1.00 8.35
C ASN A 84 14.01 -0.40 9.25
N TYR A 85 13.35 0.67 8.79
CA TYR A 85 12.32 1.39 9.52
C TYR A 85 12.78 1.92 10.90
N ALA A 86 14.05 2.29 11.03
CA ALA A 86 14.54 2.99 12.22
C ALA A 86 13.80 4.32 12.43
N ILE A 87 13.60 4.70 13.68
CA ILE A 87 12.90 5.95 14.02
C ILE A 87 13.78 7.14 13.62
N VAL A 88 13.24 8.03 12.79
CA VAL A 88 13.75 9.36 12.51
C VAL A 88 13.17 10.31 13.55
N ALA A 89 14.04 10.98 14.31
CA ALA A 89 13.62 11.86 15.39
C ALA A 89 12.82 13.08 14.90
N SER A 90 11.85 13.49 15.70
CA SER A 90 11.14 14.75 15.48
C SER A 90 12.05 15.96 15.65
N THR A 91 11.74 17.03 14.96
CA THR A 91 12.46 18.31 15.09
C THR A 91 11.52 19.37 15.65
N THR A 92 11.95 20.07 16.71
CA THR A 92 11.26 21.24 17.23
C THR A 92 11.45 22.41 16.25
N GLY A 93 10.37 23.06 15.86
CA GLY A 93 10.41 24.28 15.08
C GLY A 93 10.90 25.45 15.92
N ILE A 94 11.70 26.35 15.32
CA ILE A 94 12.26 27.54 15.95
C ILE A 94 11.96 28.75 15.08
N SER A 95 11.45 29.82 15.66
CA SER A 95 11.24 31.10 15.00
C SER A 95 11.32 32.23 16.02
N PHE A 96 11.36 33.48 15.54
CA PHE A 96 11.23 34.68 16.36
C PHE A 96 10.45 35.76 15.60
N ASP A 97 9.97 36.78 16.29
CA ASP A 97 9.30 37.90 15.66
C ASP A 97 10.36 38.86 15.08
N LYS A 98 10.33 39.07 13.75
CA LYS A 98 11.27 39.91 13.05
C LYS A 98 11.11 41.39 13.40
N LYS A 99 9.88 41.87 13.70
CA LYS A 99 9.63 43.24 14.07
C LYS A 99 10.17 43.52 15.50
N GLU A 100 9.94 42.60 16.40
CA GLU A 100 10.49 42.62 17.76
C GLU A 100 12.03 42.60 17.72
N ALA A 101 12.65 41.80 16.85
CA ALA A 101 14.09 41.72 16.66
C ALA A 101 14.67 43.04 16.13
N ALA A 102 14.04 43.63 15.11
CA ALA A 102 14.46 44.92 14.55
C ALA A 102 14.38 46.03 15.60
N ALA A 103 13.26 46.13 16.33
CA ALA A 103 13.08 47.15 17.39
C ALA A 103 14.02 46.90 18.56
N ALA A 104 14.39 45.64 18.82
CA ALA A 104 15.35 45.32 19.87
C ALA A 104 16.75 45.85 19.57
N ILE A 105 17.20 45.81 18.32
CA ILE A 105 18.52 46.31 17.89
C ILE A 105 18.51 47.84 17.74
N GLU A 106 17.46 48.39 17.13
CA GLU A 106 17.33 49.83 16.90
C GLU A 106 17.39 50.68 18.21
N GLY A 107 16.86 50.12 19.30
CA GLY A 107 16.86 50.78 20.61
C GLY A 107 18.09 50.53 21.46
N LEU A 108 19.17 49.92 20.93
CA LEU A 108 20.41 49.68 21.66
C LEU A 108 21.46 50.78 21.45
N GLU A 109 22.13 51.17 22.52
CA GLU A 109 23.39 51.94 22.44
C GLU A 109 24.55 51.00 22.04
N GLU A 110 25.67 51.60 21.62
CA GLU A 110 26.85 50.83 21.20
C GLU A 110 27.34 49.89 22.31
N GLY A 111 27.58 48.63 21.94
CA GLY A 111 28.01 47.58 22.86
C GLY A 111 26.89 46.96 23.72
N GLU A 112 25.70 47.52 23.71
CA GLU A 112 24.58 46.96 24.50
C GLU A 112 24.00 45.73 23.83
N SER A 113 23.33 44.93 24.66
CA SER A 113 22.70 43.65 24.26
C SER A 113 21.29 43.56 24.76
N LYS A 114 20.40 42.98 23.90
CA LYS A 114 19.02 42.71 24.26
C LYS A 114 18.62 41.32 23.77
N SER A 115 17.92 40.58 24.64
CA SER A 115 17.41 39.23 24.32
C SER A 115 15.92 39.29 24.02
N ILE A 116 15.49 38.58 23.00
CA ILE A 116 14.08 38.28 22.73
C ILE A 116 13.85 36.78 22.79
N SER A 117 12.61 36.38 23.03
CA SER A 117 12.25 34.98 23.17
C SER A 117 12.12 34.29 21.80
N LEU A 118 12.62 33.07 21.69
CA LEU A 118 12.34 32.20 20.57
C LEU A 118 10.97 31.55 20.72
N LYS A 119 10.19 31.53 19.62
CA LYS A 119 8.95 30.77 19.54
C LYS A 119 9.29 29.33 19.14
N LEU A 120 9.05 28.39 20.06
CA LEU A 120 9.26 26.97 19.85
C LEU A 120 7.95 26.30 19.45
N THR A 121 7.96 25.54 18.39
CA THR A 121 6.81 24.76 17.90
C THR A 121 7.15 23.28 18.04
N THR A 122 6.42 22.58 18.91
CA THR A 122 6.57 21.14 19.07
C THR A 122 5.98 20.41 17.85
N ALA A 123 6.62 19.35 17.41
CA ALA A 123 6.08 18.46 16.41
C ALA A 123 4.78 17.80 16.91
N ASP A 124 3.83 17.52 16.03
CA ASP A 124 2.57 16.85 16.37
C ASP A 124 2.84 15.41 16.84
N ILE A 125 3.78 14.74 16.17
CA ILE A 125 4.26 13.41 16.54
C ILE A 125 5.71 13.55 17.02
N THR A 126 5.90 13.56 18.33
CA THR A 126 7.24 13.58 18.92
C THR A 126 7.90 12.19 18.83
N THR A 127 9.24 12.16 18.88
CA THR A 127 10.01 10.90 18.95
C THR A 127 9.52 10.00 20.08
N GLN A 128 9.28 10.58 21.25
CA GLN A 128 8.78 9.87 22.42
C GLN A 128 7.41 9.26 22.18
N ASN A 129 6.48 10.04 21.58
CA ASN A 129 5.12 9.57 21.28
C ASN A 129 5.13 8.45 20.23
N LEU A 130 5.93 8.60 19.17
CA LEU A 130 6.07 7.56 18.15
C LEU A 130 6.64 6.28 18.76
N THR A 131 7.75 6.37 19.52
CA THR A 131 8.37 5.19 20.14
C THR A 131 7.42 4.45 21.09
N LYS A 132 6.65 5.17 21.89
CA LYS A 132 5.70 4.58 22.85
C LYS A 132 4.51 3.89 22.19
N ASN A 133 4.06 4.40 21.04
CA ASN A 133 2.79 3.99 20.42
C ASN A 133 2.97 3.22 19.10
N LEU A 134 4.21 3.04 18.63
CA LEU A 134 4.48 2.37 17.36
C LEU A 134 3.93 0.95 17.35
N PHE A 135 3.00 0.67 16.44
CA PHE A 135 2.33 -0.62 16.28
C PHE A 135 1.77 -1.21 17.58
N LYS A 136 1.33 -0.35 18.51
CA LYS A 136 0.85 -0.78 19.82
C LYS A 136 -0.54 -1.39 19.78
N ASP A 137 -1.39 -0.89 18.89
CA ASP A 137 -2.80 -1.24 18.87
C ASP A 137 -3.13 -2.06 17.62
N ARG A 138 -3.96 -3.09 17.79
CA ARG A 138 -4.57 -3.80 16.66
C ARG A 138 -5.79 -3.00 16.21
N LEU A 139 -5.69 -2.33 15.06
CA LEU A 139 -6.73 -1.46 14.51
C LEU A 139 -7.90 -2.28 13.94
N GLY A 140 -7.59 -3.42 13.31
CA GLY A 140 -8.59 -4.33 12.78
C GLY A 140 -8.01 -5.72 12.53
N THR A 141 -8.89 -6.72 12.49
CA THR A 141 -8.54 -8.12 12.25
C THR A 141 -9.68 -8.84 11.55
N TYR A 142 -9.33 -9.78 10.71
CA TYR A 142 -10.28 -10.70 10.11
C TYR A 142 -9.62 -12.07 9.88
N SER A 143 -10.43 -13.14 9.94
CA SER A 143 -9.96 -14.50 9.74
C SER A 143 -10.93 -15.28 8.87
N THR A 144 -10.39 -16.18 8.04
CA THR A 144 -11.18 -17.08 7.18
C THR A 144 -10.66 -18.52 7.27
N ASN A 145 -11.57 -19.50 7.27
CA ASN A 145 -11.23 -20.92 7.23
C ASN A 145 -10.72 -21.29 5.82
N VAL A 146 -9.58 -21.96 5.77
CA VAL A 146 -8.94 -22.40 4.54
C VAL A 146 -9.20 -23.88 4.34
N VAL A 147 -9.98 -24.21 3.33
CA VAL A 147 -10.32 -25.59 2.95
C VAL A 147 -9.79 -25.87 1.55
N GLY A 148 -9.33 -27.09 1.30
CA GLY A 148 -8.92 -27.52 -0.02
C GLY A 148 -7.67 -28.40 -0.03
N THR A 149 -7.03 -28.50 -1.20
CA THR A 149 -5.83 -29.32 -1.42
C THR A 149 -4.60 -28.76 -0.69
N ALA A 150 -3.59 -29.59 -0.47
CA ALA A 150 -2.30 -29.15 0.07
C ALA A 150 -1.66 -28.04 -0.76
N ALA A 151 -1.80 -28.08 -2.09
CA ALA A 151 -1.32 -27.04 -3.00
C ALA A 151 -2.01 -25.68 -2.73
N ARG A 152 -3.34 -25.67 -2.57
CA ARG A 152 -4.10 -24.47 -2.23
C ARG A 152 -3.70 -23.90 -0.87
N ILE A 153 -3.57 -24.75 0.14
CA ILE A 153 -3.11 -24.36 1.48
C ILE A 153 -1.71 -23.77 1.43
N ASN A 154 -0.79 -24.37 0.67
CA ASN A 154 0.55 -23.84 0.44
C ASN A 154 0.51 -22.43 -0.18
N ASN A 155 -0.32 -22.22 -1.21
CA ASN A 155 -0.47 -20.92 -1.86
C ASN A 155 -0.99 -19.84 -0.91
N VAL A 156 -2.01 -20.15 -0.10
CA VAL A 156 -2.54 -19.24 0.92
C VAL A 156 -1.47 -18.89 1.96
N ARG A 157 -0.73 -19.90 2.44
CA ARG A 157 0.38 -19.70 3.39
C ARG A 157 1.46 -18.79 2.80
N LEU A 158 1.91 -19.03 1.57
CA LEU A 158 2.93 -18.22 0.90
C LEU A 158 2.45 -16.78 0.68
N ALA A 159 1.23 -16.59 0.17
CA ALA A 159 0.68 -15.25 -0.05
C ALA A 159 0.56 -14.48 1.27
N SER A 160 0.11 -15.13 2.35
CA SER A 160 0.06 -14.52 3.68
C SER A 160 1.45 -14.12 4.17
N GLN A 161 2.46 -14.99 3.99
CA GLN A 161 3.85 -14.71 4.37
C GLN A 161 4.43 -13.51 3.63
N HIS A 162 4.12 -13.35 2.34
CA HIS A 162 4.55 -12.18 1.58
C HIS A 162 3.91 -10.88 2.07
N CYS A 163 2.64 -10.91 2.49
CA CYS A 163 1.96 -9.74 3.05
C CYS A 163 2.45 -9.40 4.47
N ASN A 164 2.97 -10.39 5.21
CA ASN A 164 3.32 -10.24 6.61
C ASN A 164 4.47 -9.26 6.83
N ASN A 165 4.36 -8.45 7.89
CA ASN A 165 5.32 -7.40 8.26
C ASN A 165 5.49 -6.26 7.25
N THR A 166 4.59 -6.10 6.28
CA THR A 166 4.58 -4.92 5.42
C THR A 166 4.23 -3.69 6.24
N ILE A 167 5.10 -2.67 6.22
CA ILE A 167 4.92 -1.40 6.90
C ILE A 167 4.55 -0.34 5.87
N LEU A 168 3.56 0.50 6.20
CA LEU A 168 3.15 1.65 5.40
C LEU A 168 3.26 2.91 6.24
N LEU A 169 4.02 3.89 5.76
CA LEU A 169 4.05 5.23 6.33
C LEU A 169 2.74 5.98 6.04
N PRO A 170 2.43 7.07 6.77
CA PRO A 170 1.28 7.92 6.46
C PRO A 170 1.25 8.34 4.98
N GLY A 171 0.11 8.12 4.32
CA GLY A 171 -0.09 8.42 2.91
C GLY A 171 0.37 7.36 1.91
N GLU A 172 1.13 6.35 2.34
CA GLU A 172 1.57 5.26 1.46
C GLU A 172 0.44 4.26 1.15
N THR A 173 0.55 3.59 0.01
CA THR A 173 -0.40 2.59 -0.46
C THR A 173 0.20 1.19 -0.42
N PHE A 174 -0.63 0.21 -0.06
CA PHE A 174 -0.37 -1.20 -0.22
C PHE A 174 -0.95 -1.68 -1.55
N SER A 175 -0.18 -2.39 -2.35
CA SER A 175 -0.63 -3.14 -3.52
C SER A 175 -0.42 -4.62 -3.26
N TYR A 176 -1.49 -5.40 -3.31
CA TYR A 176 -1.41 -6.86 -3.10
C TYR A 176 -0.51 -7.52 -4.15
N ASN A 177 -0.69 -7.15 -5.42
CA ASN A 177 0.14 -7.67 -6.51
C ASN A 177 1.60 -7.22 -6.38
N GLY A 178 1.84 -5.97 -5.94
CA GLY A 178 3.18 -5.45 -5.70
C GLY A 178 3.93 -6.20 -4.59
N VAL A 179 3.23 -6.52 -3.49
CA VAL A 179 3.82 -7.18 -2.32
C VAL A 179 3.96 -8.69 -2.53
N VAL A 180 2.89 -9.37 -2.99
CA VAL A 180 2.92 -10.82 -3.23
C VAL A 180 3.75 -11.17 -4.47
N GLY A 181 3.77 -10.31 -5.48
CA GLY A 181 4.48 -10.51 -6.75
C GLY A 181 3.86 -11.59 -7.64
N GLN A 182 4.52 -11.92 -8.73
CA GLN A 182 4.07 -12.93 -9.68
C GLN A 182 4.03 -14.33 -9.03
N ARG A 183 2.96 -15.08 -9.27
CA ARG A 183 2.75 -16.43 -8.74
C ARG A 183 3.39 -17.42 -9.70
N THR A 184 4.63 -17.85 -9.40
CA THR A 184 5.37 -18.79 -10.23
C THR A 184 5.78 -20.01 -9.42
N ALA A 185 6.01 -21.15 -10.12
CA ALA A 185 6.51 -22.37 -9.48
C ALA A 185 7.88 -22.17 -8.82
N ALA A 186 8.75 -21.35 -9.42
CA ALA A 186 10.07 -20.99 -8.86
C ALA A 186 9.96 -20.25 -7.51
N ARG A 187 8.84 -19.57 -7.23
CA ARG A 187 8.55 -18.93 -5.95
C ARG A 187 7.76 -19.84 -5.00
N GLY A 188 7.60 -21.12 -5.33
CA GLY A 188 6.94 -22.11 -4.50
C GLY A 188 5.41 -22.16 -4.63
N PHE A 189 4.81 -21.36 -5.52
CA PHE A 189 3.38 -21.46 -5.80
C PHE A 189 3.08 -22.74 -6.59
N GLN A 190 1.94 -23.37 -6.29
CA GLN A 190 1.51 -24.63 -6.87
C GLN A 190 0.20 -24.43 -7.63
N GLU A 191 -0.08 -25.32 -8.57
CA GLU A 191 -1.37 -25.36 -9.25
C GLU A 191 -2.46 -25.81 -8.28
N ALA A 192 -3.53 -25.04 -8.24
CA ALA A 192 -4.72 -25.34 -7.44
C ALA A 192 -5.96 -24.74 -8.13
N GLY A 193 -7.14 -25.17 -7.70
CA GLY A 193 -8.40 -24.71 -8.26
C GLY A 193 -8.54 -23.17 -8.14
N ALA A 194 -8.80 -22.54 -9.27
CA ALA A 194 -9.14 -21.14 -9.42
C ALA A 194 -10.32 -20.98 -10.38
N TYR A 195 -11.02 -19.84 -10.30
CA TYR A 195 -12.07 -19.51 -11.25
C TYR A 195 -11.50 -18.60 -12.34
N LEU A 196 -11.50 -19.06 -13.59
CA LEU A 196 -11.07 -18.29 -14.74
C LEU A 196 -12.15 -18.37 -15.84
N ASN A 197 -12.62 -17.20 -16.30
CA ASN A 197 -13.64 -17.10 -17.36
C ASN A 197 -14.87 -17.99 -17.12
N GLY A 198 -15.31 -18.06 -15.84
CA GLY A 198 -16.51 -18.83 -15.49
C GLY A 198 -16.30 -20.35 -15.30
N LYS A 199 -15.08 -20.84 -15.40
CA LYS A 199 -14.76 -22.27 -15.23
C LYS A 199 -13.77 -22.46 -14.08
N THR A 200 -13.86 -23.59 -13.39
CA THR A 200 -12.83 -24.02 -12.47
C THR A 200 -11.64 -24.55 -13.27
N VAL A 201 -10.49 -23.93 -13.12
CA VAL A 201 -9.23 -24.32 -13.77
C VAL A 201 -8.15 -24.57 -12.71
N GLN A 202 -7.11 -25.29 -13.07
CA GLN A 202 -5.89 -25.37 -12.28
C GLN A 202 -4.98 -24.21 -12.68
N GLU A 203 -4.60 -23.38 -11.70
CA GLU A 203 -3.77 -22.20 -11.93
C GLU A 203 -2.73 -22.07 -10.82
N LEU A 204 -1.51 -21.63 -11.19
CA LEU A 204 -0.47 -21.31 -10.21
C LEU A 204 -0.96 -20.19 -9.27
N GLY A 205 -0.94 -20.47 -7.99
CA GLY A 205 -1.44 -19.54 -6.99
C GLY A 205 -2.94 -19.65 -6.70
N GLY A 206 -3.64 -20.66 -7.21
CA GLY A 206 -5.05 -20.89 -6.86
C GLY A 206 -5.28 -20.83 -5.36
N GLY A 207 -6.26 -20.01 -4.90
CA GLY A 207 -6.60 -19.76 -3.50
C GLY A 207 -6.12 -18.46 -2.89
N ILE A 208 -5.20 -17.70 -3.53
CA ILE A 208 -4.63 -16.46 -2.95
C ILE A 208 -5.64 -15.33 -2.79
N CYS A 209 -6.73 -15.30 -3.58
CA CYS A 209 -7.82 -14.33 -3.41
C CYS A 209 -8.51 -14.45 -2.04
N GLN A 210 -8.36 -15.57 -1.34
CA GLN A 210 -8.82 -15.68 0.03
C GLN A 210 -7.99 -14.79 0.97
N VAL A 211 -6.67 -14.68 0.74
CA VAL A 211 -5.79 -13.79 1.51
C VAL A 211 -6.12 -12.33 1.26
N SER A 212 -6.30 -11.92 -0.03
CA SER A 212 -6.68 -10.54 -0.35
C SER A 212 -8.05 -10.17 0.20
N SER A 213 -9.02 -11.08 0.19
CA SER A 213 -10.35 -10.85 0.78
C SER A 213 -10.30 -10.75 2.31
N THR A 214 -9.51 -11.62 2.97
CA THR A 214 -9.30 -11.55 4.42
C THR A 214 -8.63 -10.23 4.82
N LEU A 215 -7.64 -9.80 4.04
CA LEU A 215 -6.96 -8.52 4.25
C LEU A 215 -7.90 -7.33 3.98
N TYR A 216 -8.73 -7.38 2.93
CA TYR A 216 -9.75 -6.36 2.66
C TYR A 216 -10.68 -6.17 3.87
N CYS A 217 -11.21 -7.24 4.43
CA CYS A 217 -12.04 -7.16 5.63
C CYS A 217 -11.28 -6.52 6.80
N ALA A 218 -10.03 -6.92 7.06
CA ALA A 218 -9.22 -6.35 8.13
C ALA A 218 -8.94 -4.85 7.93
N THR A 219 -8.69 -4.41 6.68
CA THR A 219 -8.44 -3.00 6.36
C THR A 219 -9.68 -2.13 6.48
N VAL A 220 -10.86 -2.62 6.06
CA VAL A 220 -12.14 -1.90 6.27
C VAL A 220 -12.42 -1.73 7.77
N LEU A 221 -12.25 -2.81 8.57
CA LEU A 221 -12.41 -2.76 10.03
C LEU A 221 -11.40 -1.85 10.73
N SER A 222 -10.27 -1.56 10.09
CA SER A 222 -9.26 -0.60 10.55
C SER A 222 -9.54 0.84 10.14
N ASN A 223 -10.67 1.10 9.48
CA ASN A 223 -11.05 2.40 8.91
C ASN A 223 -10.02 2.97 7.91
N LEU A 224 -9.31 2.08 7.19
CA LEU A 224 -8.38 2.51 6.16
C LEU A 224 -9.09 2.82 4.84
N GLU A 225 -8.47 3.66 4.02
CA GLU A 225 -8.95 4.05 2.71
C GLU A 225 -8.75 2.92 1.70
N ILE A 226 -9.82 2.42 1.10
CA ILE A 226 -9.74 1.44 0.01
C ILE A 226 -9.58 2.21 -1.30
N VAL A 227 -8.43 2.00 -1.98
CA VAL A 227 -8.11 2.68 -3.24
C VAL A 227 -8.64 1.90 -4.43
N HIS A 228 -8.49 0.57 -4.41
CA HIS A 228 -8.98 -0.30 -5.48
C HIS A 228 -9.36 -1.68 -4.93
N ARG A 229 -10.54 -2.15 -5.31
CA ARG A 229 -11.04 -3.49 -4.99
C ARG A 229 -12.05 -3.91 -6.04
N GLU A 230 -11.93 -5.14 -6.52
CA GLU A 230 -12.94 -5.79 -7.36
C GLU A 230 -13.50 -7.05 -6.66
N ASN A 231 -14.80 -7.34 -6.85
CA ASN A 231 -15.37 -8.60 -6.41
C ASN A 231 -15.13 -9.71 -7.44
N HIS A 232 -15.22 -10.97 -7.01
CA HIS A 232 -15.19 -12.11 -7.93
C HIS A 232 -16.41 -12.11 -8.87
N MET A 233 -16.25 -12.76 -10.01
CA MET A 233 -17.35 -12.99 -10.93
C MET A 233 -18.49 -13.80 -10.29
N PHE A 234 -18.17 -14.78 -9.43
CA PHE A 234 -19.11 -15.63 -8.71
C PHE A 234 -19.00 -15.43 -7.19
N GLU A 235 -20.04 -15.83 -6.46
CA GLU A 235 -20.07 -15.75 -5.01
C GLU A 235 -18.94 -16.58 -4.39
N SER A 236 -18.11 -15.97 -3.52
CA SER A 236 -17.09 -16.68 -2.75
C SER A 236 -17.69 -17.29 -1.49
N THR A 237 -17.17 -18.43 -1.05
CA THR A 237 -17.71 -19.18 0.11
C THR A 237 -16.96 -18.90 1.41
N TYR A 238 -15.82 -18.22 1.37
CA TYR A 238 -14.94 -18.00 2.53
C TYR A 238 -15.14 -16.65 3.23
N VAL A 239 -15.86 -15.71 2.60
CA VAL A 239 -16.30 -14.44 3.20
C VAL A 239 -17.77 -14.20 2.89
N PRO A 240 -18.50 -13.41 3.69
CA PRO A 240 -19.84 -12.96 3.34
C PRO A 240 -19.89 -12.21 2.01
N LEU A 241 -21.02 -12.26 1.33
CA LEU A 241 -21.25 -11.56 0.06
C LEU A 241 -20.90 -10.07 0.18
N GLY A 242 -20.18 -9.54 -0.80
CA GLY A 242 -19.75 -8.14 -0.83
C GLY A 242 -18.43 -7.87 -0.11
N LEU A 243 -17.83 -8.86 0.56
CA LEU A 243 -16.59 -8.73 1.33
C LEU A 243 -15.39 -9.44 0.71
N ASP A 244 -15.50 -9.91 -0.50
CA ASP A 244 -14.40 -10.51 -1.25
C ASP A 244 -13.59 -9.46 -2.01
N ALA A 245 -12.33 -9.77 -2.30
CA ALA A 245 -11.44 -8.97 -3.14
C ALA A 245 -10.66 -9.92 -4.06
N THR A 246 -10.99 -9.91 -5.35
CA THR A 246 -10.31 -10.74 -6.36
C THR A 246 -9.01 -10.09 -6.79
N VAL A 247 -8.00 -10.92 -7.04
CA VAL A 247 -6.69 -10.49 -7.54
C VAL A 247 -6.18 -11.47 -8.59
N SER A 248 -5.52 -10.93 -9.61
CA SER A 248 -4.78 -11.69 -10.61
C SER A 248 -3.47 -10.98 -10.92
N TRP A 249 -2.47 -11.70 -11.42
CA TRP A 249 -1.21 -11.04 -11.78
C TRP A 249 -1.44 -10.06 -12.94
N GLY A 250 -1.02 -8.81 -12.72
CA GLY A 250 -1.29 -7.69 -13.61
C GLY A 250 -2.56 -6.94 -13.22
N ALA A 251 -3.73 -7.57 -13.32
CA ALA A 251 -5.03 -7.02 -12.95
C ALA A 251 -6.07 -8.14 -12.80
N PRO A 252 -7.08 -8.01 -11.91
CA PRO A 252 -7.23 -6.93 -10.93
C PRO A 252 -6.22 -7.00 -9.78
N ASP A 253 -6.08 -5.88 -9.05
CA ASP A 253 -5.30 -5.77 -7.83
C ASP A 253 -6.19 -5.37 -6.64
N TYR A 254 -5.69 -5.59 -5.43
CA TYR A 254 -6.28 -5.04 -4.22
C TYR A 254 -5.33 -4.00 -3.63
N VAL A 255 -5.80 -2.75 -3.51
CA VAL A 255 -5.00 -1.60 -3.09
C VAL A 255 -5.72 -0.83 -1.99
N PHE A 256 -5.02 -0.54 -0.90
CA PHE A 256 -5.49 0.36 0.16
C PHE A 256 -4.39 1.33 0.57
N LYS A 257 -4.76 2.39 1.29
CA LYS A 257 -3.87 3.46 1.71
C LYS A 257 -3.86 3.62 3.23
N ASN A 258 -2.70 3.89 3.79
CA ASN A 258 -2.60 4.38 5.15
C ASN A 258 -3.01 5.86 5.21
N ASN A 259 -4.28 6.11 5.48
CA ASN A 259 -4.85 7.45 5.68
C ASN A 259 -4.73 7.95 7.14
N THR A 260 -3.99 7.24 8.00
CA THR A 260 -3.72 7.66 9.38
C THR A 260 -2.50 8.57 9.47
N LYS A 261 -2.30 9.19 10.63
CA LYS A 261 -1.11 10.01 10.92
C LYS A 261 0.11 9.18 11.34
N TYR A 262 -0.05 7.89 11.65
CA TYR A 262 0.99 7.01 12.15
C TYR A 262 1.32 5.89 11.18
N PRO A 263 2.52 5.31 11.22
CA PRO A 263 2.82 4.09 10.49
C PRO A 263 1.89 2.95 10.89
N ILE A 264 1.51 2.13 9.92
CA ILE A 264 0.77 0.88 10.15
C ILE A 264 1.60 -0.31 9.68
N LYS A 265 1.29 -1.50 10.24
CA LYS A 265 1.92 -2.76 9.87
C LYS A 265 0.85 -3.81 9.58
N VAL A 266 0.97 -4.46 8.44
CA VAL A 266 0.18 -5.64 8.08
C VAL A 266 0.80 -6.86 8.76
N VAL A 267 0.00 -7.62 9.50
CA VAL A 267 0.37 -8.94 10.03
C VAL A 267 -0.55 -9.95 9.38
N ALA A 268 0.01 -10.90 8.66
CA ALA A 268 -0.77 -11.91 7.95
C ALA A 268 -0.13 -13.30 8.11
N GLY A 269 -0.97 -14.31 8.25
CA GLY A 269 -0.48 -15.68 8.45
C GLY A 269 -1.54 -16.73 8.21
N TYR A 270 -1.06 -17.97 8.06
CA TYR A 270 -1.86 -19.17 8.02
C TYR A 270 -1.41 -20.11 9.14
N ALA A 271 -2.35 -20.52 9.99
CA ALA A 271 -2.12 -21.50 11.03
C ALA A 271 -3.40 -22.32 11.28
N ASN A 272 -3.26 -23.62 11.51
CA ASN A 272 -4.34 -24.52 11.93
C ASN A 272 -5.62 -24.42 11.07
N GLY A 273 -5.47 -24.33 9.74
CA GLY A 273 -6.61 -24.22 8.84
C GLY A 273 -7.22 -22.81 8.71
N VAL A 274 -6.61 -21.79 9.31
CA VAL A 274 -7.14 -20.43 9.34
C VAL A 274 -6.13 -19.45 8.72
N CYS A 275 -6.60 -18.63 7.78
CA CYS A 275 -5.89 -17.44 7.31
C CYS A 275 -6.34 -16.24 8.14
N THR A 276 -5.40 -15.53 8.76
CA THR A 276 -5.67 -14.34 9.58
C THR A 276 -4.89 -13.16 9.03
N CYS A 277 -5.56 -12.01 8.90
CA CYS A 277 -4.95 -10.73 8.59
C CYS A 277 -5.29 -9.71 9.67
N GLU A 278 -4.30 -8.95 10.09
CA GLU A 278 -4.41 -7.91 11.10
C GLU A 278 -3.71 -6.63 10.62
N ILE A 279 -4.25 -5.49 11.00
CA ILE A 279 -3.61 -4.19 10.84
C ILE A 279 -3.23 -3.68 12.23
N TRP A 280 -1.95 -3.46 12.44
CA TRP A 280 -1.39 -2.89 13.66
C TRP A 280 -0.94 -1.44 13.42
N GLY A 281 -1.19 -0.57 14.39
CA GLY A 281 -0.87 0.85 14.29
C GLY A 281 -0.98 1.56 15.63
N THR A 282 -1.34 2.85 15.59
CA THR A 282 -1.61 3.68 16.76
C THR A 282 -3.07 4.11 16.73
N LYS A 283 -3.86 3.67 17.69
CA LYS A 283 -5.26 4.10 17.83
C LYS A 283 -5.31 5.51 18.42
N THR A 284 -5.94 6.44 17.70
CA THR A 284 -6.01 7.87 18.07
C THR A 284 -7.40 8.30 18.50
N ASP A 285 -8.39 7.41 18.40
CA ASP A 285 -9.80 7.66 18.75
C ASP A 285 -10.43 6.39 19.34
N ASN A 286 -11.70 6.48 19.74
CA ASN A 286 -12.49 5.37 20.25
C ASN A 286 -13.54 4.87 19.23
N ILE A 287 -13.24 5.03 17.94
CA ILE A 287 -14.14 4.59 16.87
C ILE A 287 -14.06 3.06 16.72
N THR A 288 -15.24 2.45 16.55
CA THR A 288 -15.39 1.05 16.14
C THR A 288 -16.01 1.01 14.75
N VAL A 289 -15.45 0.20 13.86
CA VAL A 289 -15.94 0.03 12.49
C VAL A 289 -16.69 -1.28 12.37
N LYS A 290 -17.83 -1.24 11.67
CA LYS A 290 -18.55 -2.44 11.22
C LYS A 290 -18.83 -2.33 9.73
N PHE A 291 -18.98 -3.47 9.07
CA PHE A 291 -19.55 -3.50 7.73
C PHE A 291 -20.94 -4.14 7.76
N VAL A 292 -21.83 -3.60 6.95
CA VAL A 292 -23.20 -4.09 6.77
C VAL A 292 -23.42 -4.37 5.29
N ASN A 293 -23.82 -5.61 4.97
CA ASN A 293 -24.05 -6.05 3.61
C ASN A 293 -25.56 -6.17 3.35
N GLU A 294 -26.06 -5.40 2.40
CA GLU A 294 -27.44 -5.46 1.93
C GLU A 294 -27.53 -6.20 0.60
N VAL A 295 -28.15 -7.36 0.59
CA VAL A 295 -28.42 -8.09 -0.67
C VAL A 295 -29.62 -7.43 -1.35
N LEU A 296 -29.37 -6.69 -2.41
CA LEU A 296 -30.38 -5.92 -3.14
C LEU A 296 -31.19 -6.80 -4.10
N SER A 297 -30.57 -7.84 -4.65
CA SER A 297 -31.27 -8.81 -5.52
C SER A 297 -30.55 -10.16 -5.54
N ARG A 298 -31.33 -11.22 -5.76
CA ARG A 298 -30.82 -12.56 -6.04
C ARG A 298 -31.43 -13.05 -7.35
N ASN A 299 -30.60 -13.72 -8.15
CA ASN A 299 -30.97 -14.33 -9.42
C ASN A 299 -30.52 -15.81 -9.39
N PRO A 300 -31.39 -16.74 -8.93
CA PRO A 300 -31.02 -18.13 -8.80
C PRO A 300 -30.69 -18.75 -10.16
N TYR A 301 -29.75 -19.69 -10.17
CA TYR A 301 -29.42 -20.44 -11.37
C TYR A 301 -30.58 -21.36 -11.80
N LYS A 302 -30.59 -21.69 -13.09
CA LYS A 302 -31.50 -22.68 -13.70
C LYS A 302 -30.73 -23.97 -14.00
N THR A 303 -31.44 -25.08 -14.09
CA THR A 303 -30.85 -26.35 -14.57
C THR A 303 -31.17 -26.49 -16.06
N VAL A 304 -30.12 -26.66 -16.86
CA VAL A 304 -30.20 -26.91 -18.31
C VAL A 304 -29.74 -28.35 -18.59
N THR A 305 -30.53 -29.08 -19.33
CA THR A 305 -30.17 -30.46 -19.73
C THR A 305 -29.58 -30.47 -21.13
N VAL A 306 -28.37 -31.06 -21.26
CA VAL A 306 -27.67 -31.23 -22.53
C VAL A 306 -27.56 -32.74 -22.85
N LYS A 307 -27.86 -33.11 -24.09
CA LYS A 307 -27.75 -34.50 -24.55
C LYS A 307 -26.35 -34.77 -25.11
N ASP A 308 -25.71 -35.84 -24.64
CA ASP A 308 -24.43 -36.35 -25.12
C ASP A 308 -24.63 -37.72 -25.83
N SER A 309 -24.45 -37.72 -27.15
CA SER A 309 -24.56 -38.91 -27.97
C SER A 309 -23.43 -39.94 -27.78
N THR A 310 -22.38 -39.58 -27.05
CA THR A 310 -21.27 -40.50 -26.70
C THR A 310 -21.59 -41.35 -25.46
N LYS A 311 -22.53 -40.90 -24.63
CA LYS A 311 -22.93 -41.55 -23.38
C LYS A 311 -24.14 -42.44 -23.57
N PRO A 312 -24.21 -43.56 -22.86
CA PRO A 312 -25.34 -44.49 -22.99
C PRO A 312 -26.64 -43.86 -22.48
N VAL A 313 -27.77 -44.31 -22.99
CA VAL A 313 -29.10 -43.96 -22.46
C VAL A 313 -29.15 -44.38 -20.98
N GLY A 314 -29.66 -43.50 -20.12
CA GLY A 314 -29.66 -43.66 -18.66
C GLY A 314 -28.49 -43.00 -17.93
N TYR A 315 -27.45 -42.50 -18.64
CA TYR A 315 -26.43 -41.64 -18.06
C TYR A 315 -27.01 -40.27 -17.69
N SER A 316 -26.76 -39.83 -16.48
CA SER A 316 -27.08 -38.47 -16.01
C SER A 316 -26.01 -38.01 -15.03
N ALA A 317 -25.41 -36.86 -15.26
CA ALA A 317 -24.43 -36.27 -14.37
C ALA A 317 -24.48 -34.75 -14.44
N VAL A 318 -24.24 -34.05 -13.33
CA VAL A 318 -23.96 -32.61 -13.33
C VAL A 318 -22.56 -32.45 -13.90
N THR A 319 -22.44 -31.77 -15.03
CA THR A 319 -21.17 -31.49 -15.72
C THR A 319 -20.68 -30.06 -15.50
N GLU A 320 -21.57 -29.14 -15.16
CA GLU A 320 -21.25 -27.81 -14.69
C GLU A 320 -22.13 -27.45 -13.50
N GLU A 321 -21.54 -27.06 -12.39
CA GLU A 321 -22.29 -26.62 -11.20
C GLU A 321 -22.92 -25.25 -11.45
N GLY A 322 -24.14 -25.04 -10.93
CA GLY A 322 -24.84 -23.77 -11.00
C GLY A 322 -24.33 -22.78 -9.94
N GLU A 323 -24.33 -21.50 -10.29
CA GLU A 323 -23.98 -20.40 -9.40
C GLU A 323 -25.09 -19.35 -9.41
N ASN A 324 -25.51 -18.90 -8.24
CA ASN A 324 -26.47 -17.81 -8.16
C ASN A 324 -25.82 -16.48 -8.52
N GLY A 325 -26.58 -15.61 -9.17
CA GLY A 325 -26.22 -14.22 -9.31
C GLY A 325 -26.78 -13.40 -8.15
N SER A 326 -26.08 -12.37 -7.74
CA SER A 326 -26.57 -11.44 -6.72
C SER A 326 -26.00 -10.03 -6.90
N ARG A 327 -26.68 -9.04 -6.34
CA ARG A 327 -26.19 -7.67 -6.20
C ARG A 327 -26.19 -7.29 -4.73
N VAL A 328 -25.06 -6.76 -4.27
CA VAL A 328 -24.82 -6.48 -2.86
C VAL A 328 -24.25 -5.09 -2.69
N GLN A 329 -24.87 -4.27 -1.83
CA GLN A 329 -24.31 -3.01 -1.35
C GLN A 329 -23.67 -3.26 0.02
N THR A 330 -22.39 -3.02 0.14
CA THR A 330 -21.68 -3.02 1.44
C THR A 330 -21.58 -1.60 1.94
N TYR A 331 -21.83 -1.42 3.23
CA TYR A 331 -21.67 -0.15 3.95
C TYR A 331 -20.60 -0.30 5.02
N ARG A 332 -19.84 0.78 5.21
CA ARG A 332 -18.98 1.00 6.37
C ARG A 332 -19.75 1.86 7.38
N GLU A 333 -19.89 1.35 8.58
CA GLU A 333 -20.52 2.05 9.70
C GLU A 333 -19.47 2.36 10.77
N LEU A 334 -19.46 3.60 11.22
CA LEU A 334 -18.60 4.07 12.29
C LEU A 334 -19.42 4.30 13.54
N TYR A 335 -18.95 3.79 14.66
CA TYR A 335 -19.60 3.92 15.96
C TYR A 335 -18.63 4.60 16.94
N ASP A 336 -19.14 5.49 17.80
CA ASP A 336 -18.36 6.09 18.88
C ASP A 336 -18.08 5.09 20.03
N GLY A 337 -17.33 5.55 21.05
CA GLY A 337 -17.00 4.74 22.23
C GLY A 337 -18.21 4.30 23.07
N ASN A 338 -19.37 4.88 22.87
CA ASN A 338 -20.64 4.54 23.52
C ASN A 338 -21.52 3.61 22.66
N GLY A 339 -21.06 3.23 21.47
CA GLY A 339 -21.79 2.38 20.55
C GLY A 339 -22.85 3.11 19.73
N LYS A 340 -22.85 4.44 19.70
CA LYS A 340 -23.76 5.25 18.86
C LYS A 340 -23.19 5.34 17.44
N LEU A 341 -24.06 5.12 16.44
CA LEU A 341 -23.71 5.29 15.03
C LEU A 341 -23.34 6.75 14.72
N ILE A 342 -22.14 6.99 14.22
CA ILE A 342 -21.62 8.31 13.81
C ILE A 342 -21.88 8.53 12.32
N SER A 343 -21.58 7.51 11.50
CA SER A 343 -21.74 7.59 10.05
C SER A 343 -21.97 6.23 9.42
N ARG A 344 -22.68 6.22 8.30
CA ARG A 344 -22.86 5.07 7.40
C ARG A 344 -22.55 5.52 5.98
N THR A 345 -21.52 4.95 5.38
CA THR A 345 -21.07 5.27 4.01
C THR A 345 -21.07 4.03 3.14
N LYS A 346 -21.37 4.21 1.84
CA LYS A 346 -21.23 3.13 0.87
C LYS A 346 -19.74 2.76 0.74
N GLU A 347 -19.41 1.53 1.04
CA GLU A 347 -18.05 1.00 0.93
C GLU A 347 -17.79 0.42 -0.45
N SER A 348 -18.66 -0.51 -0.89
CA SER A 348 -18.50 -1.17 -2.19
C SER A 348 -19.86 -1.68 -2.72
N PHE A 349 -19.95 -1.76 -4.04
CA PHE A 349 -21.07 -2.40 -4.72
C PHE A 349 -20.52 -3.62 -5.48
N SER A 350 -21.09 -4.80 -5.20
CA SER A 350 -20.66 -6.08 -5.78
C SER A 350 -21.74 -6.69 -6.65
N VAL A 351 -21.36 -7.18 -7.82
CA VAL A 351 -22.26 -7.88 -8.75
C VAL A 351 -21.69 -9.26 -9.04
N TYR A 352 -22.43 -10.28 -8.68
CA TYR A 352 -22.08 -11.68 -8.96
C TYR A 352 -22.93 -12.20 -10.11
N THR A 353 -22.26 -12.84 -11.07
CA THR A 353 -22.88 -13.35 -12.28
C THR A 353 -23.56 -14.71 -12.01
N ARG A 354 -24.76 -14.91 -12.55
CA ARG A 354 -25.41 -16.22 -12.55
C ARG A 354 -24.74 -17.15 -13.58
N ARG A 355 -24.54 -18.41 -13.20
CA ARG A 355 -24.18 -19.50 -14.11
C ARG A 355 -25.17 -20.64 -13.93
N ASP A 356 -25.81 -21.05 -15.03
CA ASP A 356 -26.78 -22.15 -14.97
C ASP A 356 -26.07 -23.50 -14.78
N GLN A 357 -26.70 -24.40 -14.02
CA GLN A 357 -26.24 -25.77 -13.85
C GLN A 357 -26.48 -26.55 -15.14
N VAL A 358 -25.47 -27.30 -15.59
CA VAL A 358 -25.61 -28.20 -16.76
C VAL A 358 -25.66 -29.66 -16.30
N VAL A 359 -26.77 -30.32 -16.62
CA VAL A 359 -26.94 -31.76 -16.44
C VAL A 359 -26.78 -32.44 -17.80
N THR A 360 -25.74 -33.23 -17.99
CA THR A 360 -25.52 -34.00 -19.21
C THR A 360 -26.21 -35.37 -19.08
N VAL A 361 -27.09 -35.65 -20.06
CA VAL A 361 -27.80 -36.92 -20.18
C VAL A 361 -27.36 -37.71 -21.42
N GLY A 362 -27.21 -39.01 -21.29
CA GLY A 362 -26.78 -39.88 -22.37
C GLY A 362 -27.86 -40.07 -23.45
N ALA A 363 -27.45 -39.96 -24.70
CA ALA A 363 -28.32 -40.14 -25.89
C ALA A 363 -27.73 -41.10 -26.94
N LYS A 364 -26.74 -41.94 -26.57
CA LYS A 364 -26.14 -42.92 -27.47
C LYS A 364 -27.21 -43.93 -27.89
N LYS A 365 -27.62 -43.93 -29.17
CA LYS A 365 -28.52 -44.94 -29.71
C LYS A 365 -27.87 -46.31 -29.56
N ALA A 366 -28.64 -47.31 -29.03
CA ALA A 366 -28.21 -48.67 -29.04
C ALA A 366 -27.90 -49.12 -30.46
N GLU A 367 -26.71 -49.67 -30.70
CA GLU A 367 -26.43 -50.33 -32.00
C GLU A 367 -27.40 -51.48 -32.14
N THR A 368 -28.34 -51.37 -33.08
CA THR A 368 -29.15 -52.46 -33.55
C THR A 368 -28.24 -53.52 -34.17
N LYS A 369 -27.93 -54.57 -33.44
CA LYS A 369 -27.32 -55.79 -34.00
C LYS A 369 -28.24 -56.26 -35.10
N LYS A 370 -27.90 -56.05 -36.40
CA LYS A 370 -28.53 -56.74 -37.56
C LYS A 370 -28.30 -58.24 -37.35
N LYS A 371 -29.35 -58.96 -36.95
CA LYS A 371 -29.40 -60.47 -37.05
C LYS A 371 -29.19 -60.79 -38.55
N LYS A 372 -28.05 -61.37 -38.90
CA LYS A 372 -27.89 -62.10 -40.15
C LYS A 372 -28.77 -63.33 -40.06
N ASP A 373 -29.94 -63.27 -40.72
CA ASP A 373 -30.74 -64.48 -41.04
C ASP A 373 -29.93 -65.40 -41.99
N LYS A 374 -29.46 -66.50 -41.39
CA LYS A 374 -29.02 -67.66 -42.22
C LYS A 374 -30.27 -68.39 -42.67
N THR A 375 -30.74 -68.15 -43.87
CA THR A 375 -31.63 -69.03 -44.58
C THR A 375 -30.82 -70.21 -45.13
N GLU A 376 -30.99 -71.39 -44.50
CA GLU A 376 -30.60 -72.70 -45.03
C GLU A 376 -31.43 -72.97 -46.30
N LYS A 377 -30.79 -73.18 -47.46
CA LYS A 377 -31.29 -73.93 -48.54
C LYS A 377 -30.52 -75.24 -48.64
N LYS A 378 -31.21 -76.36 -48.25
CA LYS A 378 -30.88 -77.70 -48.66
C LYS A 378 -31.02 -77.78 -50.17
N ASP A 379 -30.02 -78.33 -50.85
CA ASP A 379 -30.25 -79.26 -51.98
C ASP A 379 -29.07 -80.21 -52.20
N LYS A 380 -29.47 -81.41 -52.56
CA LYS A 380 -28.82 -82.71 -52.56
C LYS A 380 -27.89 -82.96 -53.74
N LYS A 381 -27.01 -84.00 -53.52
CA LYS A 381 -26.43 -85.01 -54.47
C LYS A 381 -25.27 -84.51 -55.34
N LYS A 382 -24.24 -85.24 -55.51
CA LYS A 382 -23.84 -86.59 -55.66
C LYS A 382 -22.31 -86.67 -55.95
N THR A 383 -21.66 -87.70 -55.33
CA THR A 383 -20.63 -88.57 -55.88
C THR A 383 -19.52 -88.00 -56.76
N ASP A 384 -18.31 -88.28 -56.68
CA ASP A 384 -17.49 -89.46 -56.51
C ASP A 384 -15.98 -89.11 -56.53
N LYS A 385 -15.25 -89.93 -55.81
CA LYS A 385 -13.93 -90.49 -56.10
C LYS A 385 -12.64 -89.61 -56.31
N LYS A 386 -11.78 -89.97 -55.46
CA LYS A 386 -10.39 -90.50 -55.72
C LYS A 386 -9.20 -89.56 -55.55
N LYS A 387 -8.48 -89.98 -54.61
CA LYS A 387 -7.05 -90.34 -54.60
C LYS A 387 -6.02 -89.22 -54.50
N LYS A 388 -5.38 -89.42 -53.39
CA LYS A 388 -3.94 -89.75 -53.26
C LYS A 388 -2.91 -88.63 -53.37
N THR A 389 -2.18 -88.67 -52.30
CA THR A 389 -0.72 -88.66 -52.08
C THR A 389 -0.09 -87.25 -52.14
N ASP A 390 0.60 -86.92 -51.26
CA ASP A 390 1.75 -87.32 -50.45
C ASP A 390 2.72 -86.16 -50.34
N GLN A 391 3.26 -86.05 -49.17
CA GLN A 391 4.63 -85.67 -48.85
C GLN A 391 5.12 -84.21 -49.07
N THR A 392 5.49 -83.65 -48.00
CA THR A 392 6.75 -83.47 -47.34
C THR A 392 7.45 -82.12 -47.53
N ALA A 393 7.73 -81.55 -46.42
CA ALA A 393 8.98 -80.96 -45.99
C ALA A 393 9.43 -79.59 -46.56
N GLY A 394 9.75 -78.79 -45.65
CA GLY A 394 10.57 -77.61 -45.72
C GLY A 394 10.29 -76.71 -44.53
#